data_962f4cd854598e7f0d36b6f541518fa0
#
_entry.id   962f4cd854598e7f0d36b6f541518fa0
#
_cell.length_a   1.000
_cell.length_b   1.000
_cell.length_c   1.000
_cell.angle_alpha   90.00
_cell.angle_beta   90.00
_cell.angle_gamma   90.00
#
_symmetry.space_group_name_H-M   'P 1'
#
loop_
_entity.id
_entity.type
_entity.pdbx_description
1 polymer ?
#
loop_
_entity_poly.entity_id
_entity_poly.type
_entity_poly.pdbx_seq_one_letter_code
_entity_poly.pdbx_strand_id
1 'polypeptide(L)'
;MNKQKSTEQTKKQQKTWIKIIKIVGIVLICLILFALIAFGVLRALGKSGIKKNISGEAPVLESTESTEEGWQDGWIRYNGQIYAYNEDIMTFLVMGVDNDDVVKKAKDGLSGGQADAMFLAVMNPHDKSVSIIAVNRNAMALVDVYDEDGVYMGQYTKQITLQHGYGDGMELSCERSVAAVSRLFYNLPISGYAAINMGAIPALNDAVGGVQVTVLDDVIYPEYDMDLHQGDEVTLTGHQ
;
A
#
# COMPACT_ATOMS: atom_id res chain seq x y z
N MET A 1 49.29 20.73 54.18
CA MET A 1 48.27 21.58 53.52
C MET A 1 47.80 21.04 52.15
N ASN A 2 48.56 20.23 51.39
CA ASN A 2 48.18 19.74 50.05
C ASN A 2 47.18 18.56 50.03
N LYS A 3 47.13 17.68 51.03
CA LYS A 3 46.22 16.51 51.06
C LYS A 3 44.74 16.87 51.28
N GLN A 4 44.43 17.94 52.00
CA GLN A 4 43.05 18.39 52.27
C GLN A 4 42.42 19.01 51.00
N LYS A 5 43.17 19.78 50.20
CA LYS A 5 42.67 20.38 48.94
C LYS A 5 42.33 19.33 47.87
N SER A 6 43.11 18.23 47.79
CA SER A 6 42.85 17.13 46.88
C SER A 6 41.55 16.38 47.18
N THR A 7 41.26 16.16 48.47
CA THR A 7 40.05 15.43 48.92
C THR A 7 38.77 16.26 48.71
N GLU A 8 38.84 17.57 48.83
CA GLU A 8 37.72 18.48 48.60
C GLU A 8 37.38 18.60 47.11
N GLN A 9 38.39 18.65 46.23
CA GLN A 9 38.19 18.64 44.79
C GLN A 9 37.55 17.35 44.31
N THR A 10 37.96 16.20 44.81
CA THR A 10 37.39 14.88 44.45
C THR A 10 35.91 14.78 44.90
N LYS A 11 35.56 15.27 46.11
CA LYS A 11 34.17 15.30 46.60
C LYS A 11 33.29 16.24 45.75
N LYS A 12 33.83 17.36 45.28
CA LYS A 12 33.12 18.32 44.45
C LYS A 12 32.84 17.76 43.05
N GLN A 13 33.83 17.06 42.48
CA GLN A 13 33.66 16.34 41.20
C GLN A 13 32.62 15.21 41.31
N GLN A 14 32.68 14.38 42.36
CA GLN A 14 31.68 13.34 42.58
C GLN A 14 30.25 13.89 42.69
N LYS A 15 30.03 14.97 43.40
CA LYS A 15 28.71 15.64 43.49
C LYS A 15 28.22 16.15 42.14
N THR A 16 29.12 16.66 41.31
CA THR A 16 28.78 17.11 39.94
C THR A 16 28.40 15.94 39.04
N TRP A 17 29.15 14.86 39.06
CA TRP A 17 28.86 13.64 38.32
C TRP A 17 27.49 13.03 38.70
N ILE A 18 27.16 12.98 39.98
CA ILE A 18 25.88 12.49 40.47
C ILE A 18 24.72 13.37 39.96
N LYS A 19 24.91 14.70 39.89
CA LYS A 19 23.91 15.61 39.33
C LYS A 19 23.71 15.38 37.85
N ILE A 20 24.80 15.21 37.10
CA ILE A 20 24.75 14.93 35.63
C ILE A 20 24.02 13.61 35.37
N ILE A 21 24.34 12.54 36.10
CA ILE A 21 23.68 11.23 35.96
C ILE A 21 22.17 11.34 36.26
N LYS A 22 21.78 12.10 37.29
CA LYS A 22 20.37 12.33 37.58
C LYS A 22 19.64 13.10 36.46
N ILE A 23 20.27 14.13 35.90
CA ILE A 23 19.70 14.91 34.81
C ILE A 23 19.56 14.01 33.54
N VAL A 24 20.60 13.27 33.21
CA VAL A 24 20.56 12.31 32.08
C VAL A 24 19.46 11.24 32.28
N GLY A 25 19.34 10.71 33.49
CA GLY A 25 18.28 9.78 33.85
C GLY A 25 16.88 10.36 33.67
N ILE A 26 16.66 11.60 34.11
CA ILE A 26 15.37 12.29 33.94
C ILE A 26 15.07 12.54 32.47
N VAL A 27 16.05 12.97 31.68
CA VAL A 27 15.88 13.19 30.21
C VAL A 27 15.53 11.88 29.52
N LEU A 28 16.20 10.76 29.83
CA LEU A 28 15.88 9.46 29.30
C LEU A 28 14.45 9.01 29.63
N ILE A 29 14.03 9.19 30.89
CA ILE A 29 12.65 8.87 31.28
C ILE A 29 11.64 9.73 30.51
N CYS A 30 11.90 11.03 30.35
CA CYS A 30 11.04 11.91 29.57
C CYS A 30 10.94 11.48 28.10
N LEU A 31 12.06 11.07 27.48
CA LEU A 31 12.07 10.57 26.10
C LEU A 31 11.28 9.26 25.94
N ILE A 32 11.41 8.34 26.90
CA ILE A 32 10.63 7.09 26.92
C ILE A 32 9.13 7.39 27.08
N LEU A 33 8.76 8.27 27.99
CA LEU A 33 7.36 8.67 28.17
C LEU A 33 6.80 9.36 26.93
N PHE A 34 7.56 10.23 26.30
CA PHE A 34 7.18 10.86 25.03
C PHE A 34 6.96 9.83 23.91
N ALA A 35 7.87 8.87 23.78
CA ALA A 35 7.75 7.79 22.80
C ALA A 35 6.50 6.91 23.04
N LEU A 36 6.19 6.59 24.29
CA LEU A 36 4.99 5.84 24.67
C LEU A 36 3.70 6.61 24.38
N ILE A 37 3.68 7.92 24.67
CA ILE A 37 2.54 8.77 24.35
C ILE A 37 2.35 8.88 22.83
N ALA A 38 3.41 9.14 22.08
CA ALA A 38 3.38 9.21 20.62
C ALA A 38 2.88 7.89 20.02
N PHE A 39 3.38 6.75 20.50
CA PHE A 39 2.90 5.42 20.08
C PHE A 39 1.41 5.21 20.41
N GLY A 40 0.97 5.63 21.60
CA GLY A 40 -0.44 5.55 22.01
C GLY A 40 -1.35 6.38 21.11
N VAL A 41 -0.92 7.61 20.77
CA VAL A 41 -1.65 8.50 19.87
C VAL A 41 -1.72 7.92 18.44
N LEU A 42 -0.59 7.46 17.89
CA LEU A 42 -0.54 6.83 16.56
C LEU A 42 -1.44 5.59 16.51
N ARG A 43 -1.42 4.76 17.56
CA ARG A 43 -2.29 3.58 17.65
C ARG A 43 -3.78 3.96 17.73
N ALA A 44 -4.12 5.02 18.48
CA ALA A 44 -5.50 5.51 18.57
C ALA A 44 -5.99 6.08 17.24
N LEU A 45 -5.16 6.88 16.55
CA LEU A 45 -5.46 7.41 15.21
C LEU A 45 -5.62 6.30 14.18
N GLY A 46 -4.74 5.28 14.20
CA GLY A 46 -4.86 4.12 13.35
C GLY A 46 -6.17 3.35 13.56
N LYS A 47 -6.53 3.08 14.82
CA LYS A 47 -7.82 2.43 15.15
C LYS A 47 -9.04 3.25 14.73
N SER A 48 -8.98 4.58 14.88
CA SER A 48 -10.05 5.48 14.46
C SER A 48 -10.19 5.52 12.94
N GLY A 49 -9.07 5.54 12.20
CA GLY A 49 -9.06 5.46 10.75
C GLY A 49 -9.63 4.14 10.22
N ILE A 50 -9.21 3.03 10.82
CA ILE A 50 -9.75 1.69 10.50
C ILE A 50 -11.27 1.65 10.73
N LYS A 51 -11.75 2.11 11.88
CA LYS A 51 -13.17 2.10 12.20
C LYS A 51 -13.99 2.99 11.25
N LYS A 52 -13.45 4.13 10.82
CA LYS A 52 -14.08 5.03 9.85
C LYS A 52 -14.18 4.39 8.45
N ASN A 53 -13.17 3.61 8.05
CA ASN A 53 -13.13 2.95 6.74
C ASN A 53 -13.96 1.66 6.70
N ILE A 54 -14.15 1.00 7.85
CA ILE A 54 -15.01 -0.20 7.96
C ILE A 54 -16.49 0.17 7.99
N SER A 55 -16.85 1.33 8.54
CA SER A 55 -18.23 1.80 8.61
C SER A 55 -18.71 2.54 7.34
N GLY A 56 -18.10 2.26 6.19
CA GLY A 56 -18.57 2.76 4.90
C GLY A 56 -20.02 2.29 4.66
N GLU A 57 -20.87 3.19 4.19
CA GLU A 57 -22.21 2.82 3.76
C GLU A 57 -22.12 1.73 2.69
N ALA A 58 -23.02 0.76 2.73
CA ALA A 58 -23.11 -0.26 1.70
C ALA A 58 -23.23 0.42 0.32
N PRO A 59 -22.48 -0.03 -0.70
CA PRO A 59 -22.52 0.60 -1.99
C PRO A 59 -23.92 0.53 -2.58
N VAL A 60 -24.41 1.64 -3.10
CA VAL A 60 -25.62 1.63 -3.93
C VAL A 60 -25.25 0.98 -5.25
N LEU A 61 -25.61 -0.28 -5.39
CA LEU A 61 -25.41 -1.02 -6.64
C LEU A 61 -26.52 -0.64 -7.60
N GLU A 62 -26.16 -0.11 -8.76
CA GLU A 62 -27.09 0.01 -9.89
C GLU A 62 -27.42 -1.40 -10.41
N SER A 63 -28.15 -2.17 -9.62
CA SER A 63 -28.73 -3.41 -10.10
C SER A 63 -30.10 -3.13 -10.68
N THR A 64 -30.38 -3.65 -11.85
CA THR A 64 -31.69 -3.68 -12.49
C THR A 64 -32.75 -4.40 -11.64
N GLU A 65 -32.36 -4.94 -10.50
CA GLU A 65 -33.17 -5.78 -9.63
C GLU A 65 -33.65 -5.06 -8.35
N SER A 66 -33.35 -3.75 -8.20
CA SER A 66 -33.74 -2.93 -7.02
C SER A 66 -35.25 -2.71 -6.85
N THR A 67 -36.07 -3.33 -7.71
CA THR A 67 -37.54 -3.25 -7.65
C THR A 67 -38.18 -4.45 -6.93
N GLU A 68 -37.41 -5.47 -6.51
CA GLU A 68 -37.95 -6.57 -5.73
C GLU A 68 -38.27 -6.11 -4.30
N GLU A 69 -39.46 -6.45 -3.80
CA GLU A 69 -39.87 -6.14 -2.43
C GLU A 69 -38.93 -6.82 -1.43
N GLY A 70 -38.29 -6.04 -0.56
CA GLY A 70 -37.32 -6.52 0.42
C GLY A 70 -35.86 -6.50 -0.03
N TRP A 71 -35.55 -5.98 -1.23
CA TRP A 71 -34.17 -5.79 -1.67
C TRP A 71 -33.45 -4.75 -0.81
N GLN A 72 -32.22 -5.04 -0.40
CA GLN A 72 -31.40 -4.13 0.42
C GLN A 72 -30.19 -3.61 -0.38
N ASP A 73 -29.77 -2.38 -0.06
CA ASP A 73 -28.56 -1.81 -0.62
C ASP A 73 -27.34 -2.68 -0.27
N GLY A 74 -26.42 -2.81 -1.20
CA GLY A 74 -25.24 -3.68 -1.04
C GLY A 74 -25.49 -5.16 -1.34
N TRP A 75 -26.72 -5.56 -1.71
CA TRP A 75 -26.98 -6.90 -2.20
C TRP A 75 -26.70 -7.03 -3.68
N ILE A 76 -26.15 -8.16 -4.08
CA ILE A 76 -25.97 -8.56 -5.49
C ILE A 76 -26.55 -9.95 -5.70
N ARG A 77 -27.05 -10.23 -6.91
CA ARG A 77 -27.46 -11.56 -7.32
C ARG A 77 -26.41 -12.14 -8.27
N TYR A 78 -25.84 -13.29 -7.91
CA TYR A 78 -24.90 -14.03 -8.74
C TYR A 78 -25.28 -15.49 -8.77
N ASN A 79 -25.43 -16.06 -9.97
CA ASN A 79 -25.88 -17.46 -10.17
C ASN A 79 -27.16 -17.82 -9.38
N GLY A 80 -28.12 -16.90 -9.29
CA GLY A 80 -29.39 -17.09 -8.59
C GLY A 80 -29.32 -17.00 -7.06
N GLN A 81 -28.15 -16.76 -6.50
CA GLN A 81 -27.94 -16.55 -5.06
C GLN A 81 -27.73 -15.07 -4.75
N ILE A 82 -28.28 -14.62 -3.61
CA ILE A 82 -28.10 -13.26 -3.12
C ILE A 82 -26.88 -13.24 -2.20
N TYR A 83 -26.02 -12.28 -2.42
CA TYR A 83 -24.84 -11.98 -1.61
C TYR A 83 -24.97 -10.59 -1.05
N ALA A 84 -24.74 -10.42 0.25
CA ALA A 84 -24.69 -9.13 0.91
C ALA A 84 -23.24 -8.63 0.96
N TYR A 85 -23.07 -7.31 0.88
CA TYR A 85 -21.77 -6.68 1.13
C TYR A 85 -21.34 -6.95 2.58
N ASN A 86 -20.09 -7.33 2.76
CA ASN A 86 -19.51 -7.50 4.09
C ASN A 86 -18.90 -6.18 4.58
N GLU A 87 -19.58 -5.51 5.51
CA GLU A 87 -19.15 -4.23 6.07
C GLU A 87 -17.94 -4.34 7.01
N ASP A 88 -17.58 -5.55 7.42
CA ASP A 88 -16.47 -5.80 8.36
C ASP A 88 -15.10 -5.90 7.68
N ILE A 89 -15.02 -5.72 6.35
CA ILE A 89 -13.79 -5.80 5.59
C ILE A 89 -13.31 -4.41 5.14
N MET A 90 -11.99 -4.33 4.92
CA MET A 90 -11.36 -3.22 4.20
C MET A 90 -10.69 -3.75 2.94
N THR A 91 -10.78 -2.98 1.86
CA THR A 91 -10.18 -3.33 0.59
C THR A 91 -9.17 -2.28 0.17
N PHE A 92 -8.03 -2.75 -0.36
CA PHE A 92 -6.97 -1.89 -0.88
C PHE A 92 -6.57 -2.38 -2.27
N LEU A 93 -6.44 -1.46 -3.21
CA LEU A 93 -5.92 -1.77 -4.54
C LEU A 93 -4.40 -1.60 -4.55
N VAL A 94 -3.68 -2.67 -4.89
CA VAL A 94 -2.23 -2.64 -5.08
C VAL A 94 -1.94 -2.79 -6.56
N MET A 95 -1.13 -1.88 -7.11
CA MET A 95 -0.84 -1.81 -8.55
C MET A 95 0.65 -1.82 -8.81
N GLY A 96 1.07 -2.59 -9.83
CA GLY A 96 2.38 -2.50 -10.45
C GLY A 96 2.24 -1.79 -11.80
N VAL A 97 2.94 -0.69 -11.97
CA VAL A 97 2.89 0.15 -13.19
C VAL A 97 4.13 -0.10 -14.04
N ASP A 98 3.94 -0.33 -15.34
CA ASP A 98 5.00 -0.61 -16.31
C ASP A 98 5.79 0.67 -16.69
N ASN A 99 6.47 1.25 -15.74
CA ASN A 99 7.29 2.43 -15.93
C ASN A 99 8.58 2.29 -15.10
N ASP A 100 9.73 2.43 -15.75
CA ASP A 100 11.05 2.32 -15.12
C ASP A 100 11.57 3.66 -14.60
N ASP A 101 10.99 4.77 -15.06
CA ASP A 101 11.42 6.12 -14.69
C ASP A 101 11.02 6.47 -13.23
N VAL A 102 11.71 7.46 -12.69
CA VAL A 102 11.28 8.11 -11.44
C VAL A 102 9.85 8.62 -11.63
N VAL A 103 8.97 8.27 -10.68
CA VAL A 103 7.56 8.69 -10.69
C VAL A 103 7.48 10.21 -10.80
N LYS A 104 6.89 10.69 -11.87
CA LYS A 104 6.66 12.12 -12.15
C LYS A 104 5.32 12.28 -12.83
N LYS A 105 4.74 13.46 -12.66
CA LYS A 105 3.49 13.78 -13.32
C LYS A 105 3.64 13.70 -14.84
N ALA A 106 2.78 12.93 -15.50
CA ALA A 106 2.73 12.84 -16.95
C ALA A 106 2.41 14.21 -17.56
N LYS A 107 2.99 14.51 -18.71
CA LYS A 107 2.81 15.81 -19.38
C LYS A 107 1.50 15.86 -20.17
N ASP A 108 1.02 14.71 -20.60
CA ASP A 108 -0.24 14.52 -21.32
C ASP A 108 -1.10 13.52 -20.57
N GLY A 109 -2.42 13.54 -20.85
CA GLY A 109 -3.40 12.71 -20.18
C GLY A 109 -3.35 11.22 -20.55
N LEU A 110 -2.35 10.75 -21.31
CA LEU A 110 -2.26 9.37 -21.80
C LEU A 110 -0.94 8.68 -21.45
N SER A 111 0.04 9.40 -20.92
CA SER A 111 1.39 8.85 -20.68
C SER A 111 1.60 8.34 -19.23
N GLY A 112 0.51 8.06 -18.53
CA GLY A 112 0.56 7.65 -17.11
C GLY A 112 1.10 6.23 -16.86
N GLY A 113 1.43 5.45 -17.91
CA GLY A 113 1.78 4.03 -17.81
C GLY A 113 0.55 3.14 -17.57
N GLN A 114 0.70 1.84 -17.78
CA GLN A 114 -0.36 0.86 -17.57
C GLN A 114 -0.17 0.16 -16.21
N ALA A 115 -1.27 -0.15 -15.54
CA ALA A 115 -1.23 -0.97 -14.33
C ALA A 115 -1.24 -2.46 -14.72
N ASP A 116 -0.08 -3.02 -14.97
CA ASP A 116 0.10 -4.37 -15.48
C ASP A 116 -0.04 -5.47 -14.44
N ALA A 117 0.11 -5.14 -13.18
CA ALA A 117 -0.20 -6.00 -12.05
C ALA A 117 -1.22 -5.29 -11.17
N MET A 118 -2.32 -5.95 -10.88
CA MET A 118 -3.35 -5.43 -9.99
C MET A 118 -3.82 -6.50 -9.03
N PHE A 119 -3.85 -6.15 -7.74
CA PHE A 119 -4.31 -7.02 -6.67
C PHE A 119 -5.25 -6.25 -5.75
N LEU A 120 -6.38 -6.86 -5.44
CA LEU A 120 -7.27 -6.36 -4.40
C LEU A 120 -6.93 -7.10 -3.09
N ALA A 121 -6.36 -6.38 -2.13
CA ALA A 121 -6.11 -6.88 -0.80
C ALA A 121 -7.36 -6.67 0.07
N VAL A 122 -7.97 -7.78 0.50
CA VAL A 122 -9.17 -7.79 1.34
C VAL A 122 -8.77 -8.15 2.75
N MET A 123 -8.89 -7.22 3.67
CA MET A 123 -8.47 -7.37 5.06
C MET A 123 -9.70 -7.48 5.98
N ASN A 124 -9.76 -8.51 6.79
CA ASN A 124 -10.73 -8.61 7.86
C ASN A 124 -10.02 -8.32 9.20
N PRO A 125 -10.27 -7.16 9.84
CA PRO A 125 -9.60 -6.80 11.09
C PRO A 125 -10.09 -7.60 12.30
N HIS A 126 -11.24 -8.29 12.21
CA HIS A 126 -11.79 -9.07 13.31
C HIS A 126 -11.07 -10.41 13.48
N ASP A 127 -10.88 -11.14 12.40
CA ASP A 127 -10.15 -12.42 12.40
C ASP A 127 -8.68 -12.27 12.02
N LYS A 128 -8.26 -11.05 11.62
CA LYS A 128 -6.89 -10.71 11.18
C LYS A 128 -6.45 -11.45 9.92
N SER A 129 -7.40 -11.85 9.08
CA SER A 129 -7.11 -12.47 7.80
C SER A 129 -6.88 -11.41 6.72
N VAL A 130 -6.08 -11.79 5.73
CA VAL A 130 -5.86 -11.03 4.49
C VAL A 130 -6.02 -11.99 3.33
N SER A 131 -6.91 -11.64 2.40
CA SER A 131 -7.08 -12.35 1.13
C SER A 131 -6.59 -11.47 -0.01
N ILE A 132 -5.88 -12.05 -0.95
CA ILE A 132 -5.39 -11.34 -2.14
C ILE A 132 -6.15 -11.88 -3.35
N ILE A 133 -6.82 -10.99 -4.07
CA ILE A 133 -7.54 -11.28 -5.31
C ILE A 133 -6.77 -10.66 -6.46
N ALA A 134 -6.24 -11.47 -7.36
CA ALA A 134 -5.60 -10.98 -8.57
C ALA A 134 -6.66 -10.45 -9.54
N VAL A 135 -6.51 -9.22 -9.99
CA VAL A 135 -7.34 -8.61 -11.02
C VAL A 135 -6.61 -8.78 -12.35
N ASN A 136 -7.18 -9.56 -13.26
CA ASN A 136 -6.55 -9.79 -14.56
C ASN A 136 -6.47 -8.48 -15.34
N ARG A 137 -5.26 -8.04 -15.70
CA ARG A 137 -5.01 -6.81 -16.45
C ARG A 137 -5.78 -6.73 -17.80
N ASN A 138 -6.07 -7.88 -18.40
CA ASN A 138 -6.81 -8.00 -19.65
C ASN A 138 -8.32 -8.13 -19.44
N ALA A 139 -8.82 -8.04 -18.19
CA ALA A 139 -10.26 -8.05 -17.96
C ALA A 139 -10.91 -6.87 -18.70
N MET A 140 -11.95 -7.19 -19.49
CA MET A 140 -12.74 -6.18 -20.18
C MET A 140 -13.71 -5.54 -19.18
N ALA A 141 -13.53 -4.26 -18.94
CA ALA A 141 -14.27 -3.48 -17.96
C ALA A 141 -14.68 -2.13 -18.55
N LEU A 142 -15.59 -1.43 -17.88
CA LEU A 142 -15.91 -0.05 -18.22
C LEU A 142 -14.75 0.85 -17.77
N VAL A 143 -14.05 1.41 -18.73
CA VAL A 143 -12.91 2.32 -18.59
C VAL A 143 -13.32 3.72 -18.97
N ASP A 144 -13.03 4.69 -18.11
CA ASP A 144 -13.22 6.11 -18.39
C ASP A 144 -12.13 6.59 -19.34
N VAL A 145 -12.51 7.04 -20.52
CA VAL A 145 -11.60 7.48 -21.57
C VAL A 145 -11.50 9.00 -21.57
N TYR A 146 -10.29 9.49 -21.71
CA TYR A 146 -9.97 10.93 -21.79
C TYR A 146 -9.10 11.16 -23.02
N ASP A 147 -9.20 12.36 -23.59
CA ASP A 147 -8.30 12.80 -24.67
C ASP A 147 -6.95 13.31 -24.13
N GLU A 148 -6.08 13.80 -25.03
CA GLU A 148 -4.75 14.32 -24.71
C GLU A 148 -4.78 15.55 -23.80
N ASP A 149 -5.86 16.33 -23.86
CA ASP A 149 -6.11 17.50 -23.01
C ASP A 149 -6.75 17.13 -21.66
N GLY A 150 -7.02 15.84 -21.42
CA GLY A 150 -7.65 15.32 -20.21
C GLY A 150 -9.15 15.52 -20.16
N VAL A 151 -9.81 15.80 -21.30
CA VAL A 151 -11.26 15.94 -21.40
C VAL A 151 -11.90 14.56 -21.42
N TYR A 152 -12.93 14.37 -20.62
CA TYR A 152 -13.67 13.11 -20.55
C TYR A 152 -14.46 12.84 -21.82
N MET A 153 -14.20 11.69 -22.46
CA MET A 153 -14.79 11.26 -23.72
C MET A 153 -15.87 10.20 -23.55
N GLY A 154 -16.10 9.70 -22.35
CA GLY A 154 -17.10 8.67 -22.06
C GLY A 154 -16.50 7.37 -21.52
N GLN A 155 -17.38 6.43 -21.21
CA GLN A 155 -17.01 5.08 -20.77
C GLN A 155 -17.05 4.10 -21.93
N TYR A 156 -16.01 3.28 -22.05
CA TYR A 156 -15.92 2.26 -23.07
C TYR A 156 -15.45 0.94 -22.45
N THR A 157 -15.94 -0.17 -22.99
CA THR A 157 -15.44 -1.49 -22.62
C THR A 157 -14.04 -1.69 -23.21
N LYS A 158 -13.04 -1.69 -22.34
CA LYS A 158 -11.61 -1.84 -22.66
C LYS A 158 -10.91 -2.71 -21.64
N GLN A 159 -9.66 -3.07 -21.88
CA GLN A 159 -8.82 -3.72 -20.87
C GLN A 159 -8.64 -2.79 -19.67
N ILE A 160 -8.84 -3.32 -18.46
CA ILE A 160 -8.83 -2.53 -17.23
C ILE A 160 -7.46 -1.88 -16.95
N THR A 161 -6.36 -2.51 -17.38
CA THR A 161 -4.99 -1.98 -17.27
C THR A 161 -4.85 -0.57 -17.87
N LEU A 162 -5.63 -0.25 -18.91
CA LEU A 162 -5.57 1.03 -19.61
C LEU A 162 -6.09 2.20 -18.77
N GLN A 163 -6.88 1.92 -17.72
CA GLN A 163 -7.45 2.99 -16.91
C GLN A 163 -6.38 3.87 -16.25
N HIS A 164 -5.27 3.26 -15.82
CA HIS A 164 -4.15 4.01 -15.22
C HIS A 164 -3.53 4.99 -16.22
N GLY A 165 -3.38 4.58 -17.47
CA GLY A 165 -2.83 5.41 -18.54
C GLY A 165 -3.64 6.68 -18.83
N TYR A 166 -4.95 6.69 -18.52
CA TYR A 166 -5.81 7.85 -18.70
C TYR A 166 -5.74 8.86 -17.52
N GLY A 167 -4.61 8.98 -16.86
CA GLY A 167 -4.41 9.88 -15.74
C GLY A 167 -3.08 10.64 -15.84
N ASP A 168 -2.59 11.07 -14.71
CA ASP A 168 -1.35 11.86 -14.61
C ASP A 168 -0.11 11.02 -14.29
N GLY A 169 -0.24 9.68 -14.31
CA GLY A 169 0.81 8.76 -13.91
C GLY A 169 1.06 8.70 -12.40
N MET A 170 0.26 9.40 -11.60
CA MET A 170 0.37 9.50 -10.15
C MET A 170 -0.99 9.29 -9.49
N GLU A 171 -1.42 10.24 -8.64
CA GLU A 171 -2.64 10.16 -7.84
C GLU A 171 -3.90 10.01 -8.70
N LEU A 172 -4.07 10.85 -9.71
CA LEU A 172 -5.25 10.82 -10.59
C LEU A 172 -5.35 9.49 -11.36
N SER A 173 -4.22 8.94 -11.83
CA SER A 173 -4.17 7.62 -12.48
C SER A 173 -4.61 6.51 -11.53
N CYS A 174 -4.14 6.56 -10.30
CA CYS A 174 -4.51 5.60 -9.27
C CYS A 174 -6.00 5.71 -8.89
N GLU A 175 -6.52 6.92 -8.68
CA GLU A 175 -7.94 7.15 -8.35
C GLU A 175 -8.88 6.65 -9.45
N ARG A 176 -8.52 6.90 -10.72
CA ARG A 176 -9.28 6.39 -11.87
C ARG A 176 -9.23 4.86 -11.94
N SER A 177 -8.07 4.25 -11.63
CA SER A 177 -7.95 2.80 -11.55
C SER A 177 -8.78 2.21 -10.42
N VAL A 178 -8.80 2.85 -9.25
CA VAL A 178 -9.68 2.49 -8.13
C VAL A 178 -11.14 2.50 -8.56
N ALA A 179 -11.59 3.56 -9.24
CA ALA A 179 -12.96 3.66 -9.72
C ALA A 179 -13.32 2.54 -10.71
N ALA A 180 -12.43 2.20 -11.64
CA ALA A 180 -12.67 1.13 -12.61
C ALA A 180 -12.70 -0.26 -11.94
N VAL A 181 -11.79 -0.54 -11.00
CA VAL A 181 -11.79 -1.80 -10.24
C VAL A 181 -13.01 -1.88 -9.32
N SER A 182 -13.38 -0.80 -8.66
CA SER A 182 -14.61 -0.74 -7.87
C SER A 182 -15.83 -1.15 -8.70
N ARG A 183 -16.01 -0.56 -9.88
CA ARG A 183 -17.10 -0.91 -10.81
C ARG A 183 -17.05 -2.39 -11.25
N LEU A 184 -15.86 -2.94 -11.52
CA LEU A 184 -15.71 -4.35 -11.88
C LEU A 184 -16.22 -5.28 -10.78
N PHE A 185 -16.11 -4.88 -9.52
CA PHE A 185 -16.58 -5.61 -8.35
C PHE A 185 -17.88 -5.03 -7.78
N TYR A 186 -18.83 -4.65 -8.64
CA TYR A 186 -20.15 -4.17 -8.24
C TYR A 186 -20.11 -2.96 -7.31
N ASN A 187 -19.31 -1.95 -7.65
CA ASN A 187 -19.05 -0.74 -6.86
C ASN A 187 -18.52 -1.03 -5.45
N LEU A 188 -17.73 -2.10 -5.31
CA LEU A 188 -17.06 -2.44 -4.05
C LEU A 188 -16.28 -1.23 -3.52
N PRO A 189 -16.52 -0.77 -2.29
CA PRO A 189 -15.73 0.28 -1.69
C PRO A 189 -14.26 -0.12 -1.57
N ILE A 190 -13.35 0.70 -2.11
CA ILE A 190 -11.90 0.51 -1.99
C ILE A 190 -11.37 1.61 -1.07
N SER A 191 -10.86 1.20 0.10
CA SER A 191 -10.47 2.10 1.20
C SER A 191 -9.18 2.88 0.93
N GLY A 192 -8.37 2.41 -0.02
CA GLY A 192 -7.11 3.05 -0.39
C GLY A 192 -6.38 2.27 -1.47
N TYR A 193 -5.25 2.83 -1.91
CA TYR A 193 -4.42 2.18 -2.92
C TYR A 193 -2.94 2.34 -2.62
N ALA A 194 -2.13 1.47 -3.23
CA ALA A 194 -0.69 1.60 -3.36
C ALA A 194 -0.28 1.29 -4.80
N ALA A 195 0.61 2.10 -5.36
CA ALA A 195 1.16 1.87 -6.68
C ALA A 195 2.68 1.90 -6.62
N ILE A 196 3.32 0.93 -7.26
CA ILE A 196 4.76 0.87 -7.45
C ILE A 196 5.06 0.74 -8.93
N ASN A 197 6.10 1.41 -9.40
CA ASN A 197 6.61 1.21 -10.74
C ASN A 197 7.76 0.20 -10.77
N MET A 198 8.16 -0.26 -11.95
CA MET A 198 9.27 -1.21 -12.10
C MET A 198 10.58 -0.68 -11.52
N GLY A 199 10.86 0.62 -11.68
CA GLY A 199 12.06 1.25 -11.11
C GLY A 199 12.14 1.24 -9.58
N ALA A 200 11.03 1.01 -8.88
CA ALA A 200 11.00 0.91 -7.42
C ALA A 200 11.26 -0.53 -6.90
N ILE A 201 11.14 -1.55 -7.77
CA ILE A 201 11.28 -2.96 -7.38
C ILE A 201 12.63 -3.25 -6.71
N PRO A 202 13.79 -2.80 -7.25
CA PRO A 202 15.08 -3.02 -6.62
C PRO A 202 15.13 -2.52 -5.17
N ALA A 203 14.70 -1.28 -4.94
CA ALA A 203 14.72 -0.69 -3.61
C ALA A 203 13.75 -1.39 -2.64
N LEU A 204 12.59 -1.84 -3.12
CA LEU A 204 11.63 -2.59 -2.31
C LEU A 204 12.19 -3.97 -1.95
N ASN A 205 12.80 -4.66 -2.91
CA ASN A 205 13.43 -5.96 -2.69
C ASN A 205 14.55 -5.87 -1.64
N ASP A 206 15.43 -4.88 -1.75
CA ASP A 206 16.49 -4.64 -0.78
C ASP A 206 15.94 -4.29 0.62
N ALA A 207 14.86 -3.53 0.69
CA ALA A 207 14.23 -3.15 1.96
C ALA A 207 13.69 -4.35 2.76
N VAL A 208 13.31 -5.44 2.07
CA VAL A 208 12.86 -6.70 2.70
C VAL A 208 13.98 -7.71 2.89
N GLY A 209 15.22 -7.40 2.49
CA GLY A 209 16.40 -8.27 2.63
C GLY A 209 16.59 -9.25 1.49
N GLY A 210 15.99 -9.00 0.33
CA GLY A 210 16.03 -9.87 -0.84
C GLY A 210 14.93 -10.94 -0.83
N VAL A 211 14.82 -11.66 -1.93
CA VAL A 211 13.86 -12.77 -2.12
C VAL A 211 14.63 -14.07 -2.29
N GLN A 212 14.37 -15.05 -1.42
CA GLN A 212 14.93 -16.40 -1.55
C GLN A 212 14.13 -17.21 -2.55
N VAL A 213 14.80 -17.73 -3.56
CA VAL A 213 14.18 -18.52 -4.64
C VAL A 213 15.00 -19.76 -4.95
N THR A 214 14.33 -20.80 -5.44
CA THR A 214 14.96 -21.94 -6.11
C THR A 214 14.90 -21.68 -7.61
N VAL A 215 16.02 -21.68 -8.28
CA VAL A 215 16.13 -21.41 -9.72
C VAL A 215 15.50 -22.57 -10.50
N LEU A 216 14.50 -22.28 -11.34
CA LEU A 216 13.73 -23.30 -12.07
C LEU A 216 14.38 -23.71 -13.40
N ASP A 217 15.09 -22.79 -14.04
CA ASP A 217 15.80 -22.97 -15.29
C ASP A 217 17.11 -22.19 -15.27
N ASP A 218 18.07 -22.52 -16.13
CA ASP A 218 19.33 -21.79 -16.23
C ASP A 218 19.07 -20.35 -16.71
N VAL A 219 19.58 -19.37 -15.93
CA VAL A 219 19.47 -17.94 -16.20
C VAL A 219 20.88 -17.35 -16.31
N ILE A 220 21.35 -17.22 -17.56
CA ILE A 220 22.72 -16.77 -17.84
C ILE A 220 22.65 -15.44 -18.61
N TYR A 221 22.87 -14.33 -17.90
CA TYR A 221 22.92 -12.97 -18.45
C TYR A 221 24.19 -12.25 -17.96
N PRO A 222 25.31 -12.40 -18.66
CA PRO A 222 26.61 -11.84 -18.25
C PRO A 222 26.59 -10.31 -18.09
N GLU A 223 25.76 -9.60 -18.83
CA GLU A 223 25.58 -8.14 -18.74
C GLU A 223 24.99 -7.67 -17.41
N TYR A 224 24.31 -8.57 -16.69
CA TYR A 224 23.73 -8.31 -15.36
C TYR A 224 24.43 -9.06 -14.24
N ASP A 225 25.61 -9.65 -14.53
CA ASP A 225 26.35 -10.52 -13.59
C ASP A 225 25.49 -11.65 -13.03
N MET A 226 24.63 -12.22 -13.88
CA MET A 226 23.73 -13.32 -13.56
C MET A 226 24.23 -14.60 -14.22
N ASP A 227 24.59 -15.58 -13.40
CA ASP A 227 24.97 -16.94 -13.78
C ASP A 227 24.35 -17.90 -12.75
N LEU A 228 23.07 -18.24 -12.98
CA LEU A 228 22.27 -19.05 -12.08
C LEU A 228 21.87 -20.33 -12.79
N HIS A 229 22.00 -21.47 -12.10
CA HIS A 229 21.68 -22.77 -12.67
C HIS A 229 20.43 -23.38 -12.04
N GLN A 230 19.75 -24.21 -12.80
CA GLN A 230 18.57 -24.94 -12.35
C GLN A 230 18.86 -25.70 -11.05
N GLY A 231 18.06 -25.46 -10.02
CA GLY A 231 18.17 -26.07 -8.70
C GLY A 231 18.98 -25.27 -7.69
N ASP A 232 19.61 -24.16 -8.10
CA ASP A 232 20.31 -23.28 -7.16
C ASP A 232 19.33 -22.63 -6.18
N GLU A 233 19.72 -22.58 -4.90
CA GLU A 233 19.01 -21.82 -3.87
C GLU A 233 19.73 -20.49 -3.66
N VAL A 234 19.13 -19.40 -4.10
CA VAL A 234 19.76 -18.08 -4.08
C VAL A 234 18.85 -17.04 -3.42
N THR A 235 19.46 -16.01 -2.86
CA THR A 235 18.75 -14.81 -2.43
C THR A 235 19.02 -13.72 -3.45
N LEU A 236 18.00 -13.38 -4.24
CA LEU A 236 18.07 -12.31 -5.23
C LEU A 236 17.96 -10.96 -4.52
N THR A 237 18.84 -10.04 -4.85
CA THR A 237 18.84 -8.64 -4.37
C THR A 237 18.21 -7.71 -5.40
N GLY A 238 18.09 -6.41 -5.09
CA GLY A 238 17.37 -5.46 -5.91
C GLY A 238 17.87 -5.27 -7.33
N HIS A 239 19.08 -5.69 -7.65
CA HIS A 239 19.65 -5.60 -9.01
C HIS A 239 19.55 -6.90 -9.82
N GLN A 240 19.01 -7.93 -9.25
CA GLN A 240 18.83 -9.27 -9.83
C GLN A 240 17.31 -9.55 -9.98
#